data_e45071f0f99362f1a7d05495c62206d4
#
_entry.id   e45071f0f99362f1a7d05495c62206d4
#
_cell.length_a   1.000
_cell.length_b   1.000
_cell.length_c   1.000
_cell.angle_alpha   90.00
_cell.angle_beta   90.00
_cell.angle_gamma   90.00
#
_symmetry.space_group_name_H-M   'P 1'
#
loop_
_entity.id
_entity.type
_entity.pdbx_description
1 polymer ?
#
loop_
_entity_poly.entity_id
_entity_poly.type
_entity_poly.pdbx_seq_one_letter_code
_entity_poly.pdbx_strand_id
1 'polypeptide(L)'
;MKLADVINAIGGEAPDLDQALAGLDTMSFVIDSREVKTGDVFFALSQPEYADNGFNGDFDDSTRYAASALDAGAAAVVLRRDRFDEYALELAPHTGRLIYVDDAIAALQRLARAVYRMWGGKVVAVTVSAGKTTAKGLTAHVLAASGRKTLKNIKNYNNGLGHPLTVLKLAAEPEHDVAVLEMGMTKPIHEI
;
A
#
# COMPACT_ATOMS: atom_id res chain seq x y z
N MET A 1 -4.36 -12.39 2.30
CA MET A 1 -5.63 -11.67 2.54
C MET A 1 -6.51 -11.83 1.33
N LYS A 2 -7.82 -12.08 1.48
CA LYS A 2 -8.71 -12.25 0.31
C LYS A 2 -8.95 -10.91 -0.39
N LEU A 3 -9.14 -10.93 -1.71
CA LEU A 3 -9.40 -9.69 -2.47
C LEU A 3 -10.69 -9.00 -2.01
N ALA A 4 -11.73 -9.78 -1.64
CA ALA A 4 -12.95 -9.22 -1.07
C ALA A 4 -12.69 -8.46 0.25
N ASP A 5 -11.79 -8.96 1.11
CA ASP A 5 -11.42 -8.28 2.36
C ASP A 5 -10.66 -6.99 2.07
N VAL A 6 -9.83 -6.99 1.02
CA VAL A 6 -9.13 -5.78 0.55
C VAL A 6 -10.14 -4.72 0.13
N ILE A 7 -11.10 -5.07 -0.74
CA ILE A 7 -12.15 -4.17 -1.23
C ILE A 7 -12.91 -3.54 -0.05
N ASN A 8 -13.35 -4.39 0.89
CA ASN A 8 -14.06 -3.93 2.09
C ASN A 8 -13.19 -3.00 2.96
N ALA A 9 -11.92 -3.36 3.19
CA ALA A 9 -11.01 -2.59 4.03
C ALA A 9 -10.72 -1.19 3.48
N ILE A 10 -10.67 -1.05 2.15
CA ILE A 10 -10.41 0.24 1.50
C ILE A 10 -11.68 1.05 1.25
N GLY A 11 -12.88 0.46 1.42
CA GLY A 11 -14.14 1.07 1.04
C GLY A 11 -14.25 1.25 -0.48
N GLY A 12 -13.69 0.30 -1.23
CA GLY A 12 -13.69 0.32 -2.70
C GLY A 12 -14.99 -0.23 -3.28
N GLU A 13 -15.31 0.18 -4.50
CA GLU A 13 -16.38 -0.35 -5.30
C GLU A 13 -15.83 -1.12 -6.50
N ALA A 14 -16.33 -2.31 -6.73
CA ALA A 14 -15.92 -3.17 -7.84
C ALA A 14 -17.17 -3.78 -8.49
N PRO A 15 -17.96 -2.97 -9.24
CA PRO A 15 -19.27 -3.37 -9.73
C PRO A 15 -19.21 -4.57 -10.69
N ASP A 16 -18.13 -4.68 -11.46
CA ASP A 16 -17.95 -5.72 -12.47
C ASP A 16 -16.99 -6.81 -12.01
N LEU A 17 -16.68 -6.88 -10.70
CA LEU A 17 -15.69 -7.85 -10.18
C LEU A 17 -16.01 -9.27 -10.60
N ASP A 18 -15.04 -9.92 -11.21
CA ASP A 18 -15.12 -11.35 -11.46
C ASP A 18 -15.20 -12.09 -10.10
N GLN A 19 -16.31 -12.79 -9.89
CA GLN A 19 -16.58 -13.49 -8.64
C GLN A 19 -15.51 -14.54 -8.28
N ALA A 20 -14.84 -15.10 -9.28
CA ALA A 20 -13.72 -16.02 -9.08
C ALA A 20 -12.54 -15.33 -8.37
N LEU A 21 -12.38 -14.01 -8.54
CA LEU A 21 -11.30 -13.25 -7.94
C LEU A 21 -11.59 -12.81 -6.49
N ALA A 22 -12.86 -12.72 -6.09
CA ALA A 22 -13.23 -12.29 -4.73
C ALA A 22 -12.57 -13.15 -3.64
N GLY A 23 -12.47 -14.44 -3.88
CA GLY A 23 -11.84 -15.42 -2.99
C GLY A 23 -10.32 -15.57 -3.15
N LEU A 24 -9.71 -14.87 -4.12
CA LEU A 24 -8.28 -14.98 -4.39
C LEU A 24 -7.46 -14.39 -3.24
N ASP A 25 -6.41 -15.10 -2.82
CA ASP A 25 -5.44 -14.56 -1.88
C ASP A 25 -4.50 -13.59 -2.61
N THR A 26 -4.50 -12.34 -2.17
CA THR A 26 -3.57 -11.33 -2.68
C THR A 26 -2.16 -11.60 -2.17
N MET A 27 -1.16 -11.42 -3.04
CA MET A 27 0.25 -11.67 -2.70
C MET A 27 0.86 -10.46 -2.02
N SER A 28 0.86 -9.32 -2.67
CA SER A 28 1.37 -8.07 -2.11
C SER A 28 0.61 -6.84 -2.65
N PHE A 29 1.01 -5.66 -2.19
CA PHE A 29 0.41 -4.39 -2.54
C PHE A 29 1.51 -3.45 -3.03
N VAL A 30 1.38 -2.95 -4.25
CA VAL A 30 2.41 -2.15 -4.92
C VAL A 30 1.83 -0.85 -5.48
N ILE A 31 2.67 0.18 -5.58
CA ILE A 31 2.34 1.48 -6.19
C ILE A 31 3.19 1.77 -7.43
N ASP A 32 4.18 0.94 -7.71
CA ASP A 32 5.03 1.01 -8.91
C ASP A 32 4.66 -0.14 -9.85
N SER A 33 4.13 0.17 -11.03
CA SER A 33 3.70 -0.83 -12.01
C SER A 33 4.82 -1.75 -12.47
N ARG A 34 6.07 -1.31 -12.38
CA ARG A 34 7.28 -2.10 -12.73
C ARG A 34 7.60 -3.19 -11.71
N GLU A 35 7.08 -3.08 -10.50
CA GLU A 35 7.26 -4.06 -9.41
C GLU A 35 6.15 -5.12 -9.36
N VAL A 36 5.11 -4.96 -10.18
CA VAL A 36 3.95 -5.87 -10.21
C VAL A 36 4.35 -7.30 -10.51
N LYS A 37 3.85 -8.22 -9.70
CA LYS A 37 3.95 -9.67 -9.88
C LYS A 37 2.56 -10.28 -9.91
N THR A 38 2.49 -11.53 -10.37
CA THR A 38 1.22 -12.28 -10.40
C THR A 38 0.61 -12.36 -9.01
N GLY A 39 -0.66 -11.95 -8.91
CA GLY A 39 -1.43 -11.95 -7.67
C GLY A 39 -1.32 -10.69 -6.82
N ASP A 40 -0.50 -9.70 -7.22
CA ASP A 40 -0.40 -8.41 -6.53
C ASP A 40 -1.63 -7.54 -6.78
N VAL A 41 -1.90 -6.62 -5.86
CA VAL A 41 -2.85 -5.52 -6.06
C VAL A 41 -2.07 -4.24 -6.30
N PHE A 42 -2.28 -3.65 -7.47
CA PHE A 42 -1.63 -2.41 -7.87
C PHE A 42 -2.50 -1.20 -7.50
N PHE A 43 -1.95 -0.26 -6.75
CA PHE A 43 -2.58 1.02 -6.44
C PHE A 43 -2.08 2.05 -7.44
N ALA A 44 -2.93 2.42 -8.40
CA ALA A 44 -2.63 3.40 -9.42
C ALA A 44 -2.85 4.81 -8.86
N LEU A 45 -1.76 5.48 -8.51
CA LEU A 45 -1.79 6.84 -7.95
C LEU A 45 -1.93 7.88 -9.07
N SER A 46 -2.74 8.91 -8.84
CA SER A 46 -2.86 10.07 -9.72
C SER A 46 -2.15 11.29 -9.15
N GLN A 47 -1.68 12.18 -10.04
CA GLN A 47 -0.98 13.40 -9.62
C GLN A 47 -1.87 14.32 -8.76
N PRO A 48 -3.18 14.54 -9.05
CA PRO A 48 -4.04 15.34 -8.20
C PRO A 48 -4.09 14.85 -6.75
N GLU A 49 -4.35 13.56 -6.53
CA GLU A 49 -4.43 13.02 -5.16
C GLU A 49 -3.10 13.06 -4.42
N TYR A 50 -1.99 12.94 -5.15
CA TYR A 50 -0.65 13.05 -4.60
C TYR A 50 -0.40 14.45 -4.04
N ALA A 51 -0.76 15.48 -4.81
CA ALA A 51 -0.69 16.87 -4.39
C ALA A 51 -1.66 17.19 -3.23
N ASP A 52 -2.90 16.71 -3.30
CA ASP A 52 -3.93 16.93 -2.27
C ASP A 52 -3.52 16.31 -0.93
N ASN A 53 -2.82 15.18 -0.96
CA ASN A 53 -2.24 14.56 0.23
C ASN A 53 -0.95 15.24 0.69
N GLY A 54 -0.51 16.32 0.02
CA GLY A 54 0.62 17.14 0.40
C GLY A 54 1.98 16.53 0.12
N PHE A 55 2.05 15.60 -0.81
CA PHE A 55 3.31 15.10 -1.34
C PHE A 55 3.84 16.04 -2.42
N ASN A 56 5.16 16.16 -2.51
CA ASN A 56 5.84 16.98 -3.50
C ASN A 56 6.46 16.10 -4.58
N GLY A 57 6.47 16.61 -5.79
CA GLY A 57 7.07 15.97 -6.96
C GLY A 57 6.02 15.69 -8.04
N ASP A 58 6.51 15.65 -9.26
CA ASP A 58 5.70 15.31 -10.43
C ASP A 58 6.01 13.88 -10.86
N PHE A 59 4.97 13.17 -11.26
CA PHE A 59 5.10 11.85 -11.86
C PHE A 59 4.00 11.64 -12.90
N ASP A 60 4.20 10.71 -13.80
CA ASP A 60 3.15 10.29 -14.73
C ASP A 60 2.02 9.62 -13.95
N ASP A 61 0.78 10.01 -14.27
CA ASP A 61 -0.40 9.38 -13.69
C ASP A 61 -0.33 7.86 -13.87
N SER A 62 -0.29 7.15 -12.72
CA SER A 62 -0.06 5.71 -12.73
C SER A 62 -1.23 4.91 -13.32
N THR A 63 -2.41 5.54 -13.51
CA THR A 63 -3.56 4.90 -14.14
C THR A 63 -3.25 4.48 -15.58
N ARG A 64 -2.39 5.22 -16.29
CA ARG A 64 -1.93 4.83 -17.64
C ARG A 64 -1.25 3.45 -17.70
N TYR A 65 -0.74 2.97 -16.58
CA TYR A 65 -0.08 1.68 -16.48
C TYR A 65 -0.99 0.56 -15.96
N ALA A 66 -2.26 0.86 -15.66
CA ALA A 66 -3.18 -0.07 -15.05
C ALA A 66 -3.43 -1.31 -15.94
N ALA A 67 -3.69 -1.11 -17.22
CA ALA A 67 -3.88 -2.22 -18.16
C ALA A 67 -2.63 -3.12 -18.23
N SER A 68 -1.44 -2.53 -18.40
CA SER A 68 -0.19 -3.28 -18.46
C SER A 68 0.13 -4.02 -17.15
N ALA A 69 -0.23 -3.46 -16.00
CA ALA A 69 -0.11 -4.13 -14.71
C ALA A 69 -1.02 -5.37 -14.62
N LEU A 70 -2.25 -5.27 -15.14
CA LEU A 70 -3.18 -6.39 -15.21
C LEU A 70 -2.71 -7.49 -16.17
N ASP A 71 -2.12 -7.10 -17.31
CA ASP A 71 -1.50 -8.03 -18.25
C ASP A 71 -0.26 -8.71 -17.68
N ALA A 72 0.49 -8.01 -16.83
CA ALA A 72 1.63 -8.57 -16.10
C ALA A 72 1.22 -9.53 -14.96
N GLY A 73 -0.08 -9.66 -14.68
CA GLY A 73 -0.62 -10.62 -13.74
C GLY A 73 -1.11 -10.03 -12.41
N ALA A 74 -1.26 -8.71 -12.28
CA ALA A 74 -1.92 -8.15 -11.11
C ALA A 74 -3.30 -8.78 -10.91
N ALA A 75 -3.64 -9.11 -9.68
CA ALA A 75 -4.96 -9.64 -9.34
C ALA A 75 -6.05 -8.59 -9.54
N ALA A 76 -5.74 -7.34 -9.16
CA ALA A 76 -6.62 -6.20 -9.33
C ALA A 76 -5.83 -4.89 -9.38
N VAL A 77 -6.47 -3.84 -9.88
CA VAL A 77 -5.98 -2.46 -9.81
C VAL A 77 -6.96 -1.62 -9.02
N VAL A 78 -6.45 -0.89 -8.04
CA VAL A 78 -7.17 0.16 -7.31
C VAL A 78 -6.86 1.49 -7.97
N LEU A 79 -7.87 2.22 -8.42
CA LEU A 79 -7.74 3.50 -9.09
C LEU A 79 -8.85 4.46 -8.67
N ARG A 80 -8.60 5.76 -8.84
CA ARG A 80 -9.65 6.75 -8.66
C ARG A 80 -10.73 6.61 -9.73
N ARG A 81 -11.99 6.72 -9.32
CA ARG A 81 -13.14 6.59 -10.22
C ARG A 81 -13.09 7.58 -11.38
N ASP A 82 -12.73 8.84 -11.11
CA ASP A 82 -12.67 9.92 -12.10
C ASP A 82 -11.54 9.76 -13.14
N ARG A 83 -10.62 8.82 -12.91
CA ARG A 83 -9.53 8.55 -13.86
C ARG A 83 -9.90 7.48 -14.89
N PHE A 84 -10.94 6.69 -14.63
CA PHE A 84 -11.36 5.62 -15.55
C PHE A 84 -11.66 6.14 -16.95
N ASP A 85 -12.42 7.23 -17.06
CA ASP A 85 -12.90 7.75 -18.35
C ASP A 85 -11.75 8.16 -19.27
N GLU A 86 -10.65 8.65 -18.72
CA GLU A 86 -9.46 9.05 -19.49
C GLU A 86 -8.73 7.85 -20.10
N TYR A 87 -8.82 6.68 -19.47
CA TYR A 87 -8.14 5.45 -19.89
C TYR A 87 -9.13 4.32 -20.22
N ALA A 88 -10.38 4.70 -20.56
CA ALA A 88 -11.47 3.74 -20.72
C ALA A 88 -11.22 2.71 -21.83
N LEU A 89 -10.56 3.10 -22.92
CA LEU A 89 -10.26 2.19 -24.04
C LEU A 89 -9.31 1.05 -23.61
N GLU A 90 -8.27 1.39 -22.86
CA GLU A 90 -7.29 0.43 -22.38
C GLU A 90 -7.83 -0.42 -21.22
N LEU A 91 -8.72 0.15 -20.41
CA LEU A 91 -9.25 -0.49 -19.20
C LEU A 91 -10.52 -1.31 -19.45
N ALA A 92 -11.27 -1.05 -20.55
CA ALA A 92 -12.50 -1.76 -20.86
C ALA A 92 -12.38 -3.30 -20.86
N PRO A 93 -11.28 -3.92 -21.36
CA PRO A 93 -11.12 -5.37 -21.29
C PRO A 93 -10.90 -5.92 -19.88
N HIS A 94 -10.61 -5.06 -18.91
CA HIS A 94 -10.16 -5.42 -17.56
C HIS A 94 -11.14 -5.04 -16.45
N THR A 95 -12.35 -4.58 -16.77
CA THR A 95 -13.33 -4.06 -15.77
C THR A 95 -13.58 -5.03 -14.62
N GLY A 96 -13.53 -6.34 -14.88
CA GLY A 96 -13.67 -7.38 -13.86
C GLY A 96 -12.54 -7.45 -12.82
N ARG A 97 -11.49 -6.61 -12.96
CA ARG A 97 -10.35 -6.53 -12.03
C ARG A 97 -10.06 -5.11 -11.56
N LEU A 98 -10.99 -4.17 -11.80
CA LEU A 98 -10.86 -2.79 -11.35
C LEU A 98 -11.61 -2.56 -10.04
N ILE A 99 -10.97 -1.85 -9.13
CA ILE A 99 -11.54 -1.42 -7.84
C ILE A 99 -11.48 0.09 -7.80
N TYR A 100 -12.64 0.72 -7.74
CA TYR A 100 -12.77 2.17 -7.75
C TYR A 100 -12.80 2.73 -6.35
N VAL A 101 -12.08 3.82 -6.16
CA VAL A 101 -12.01 4.59 -4.89
C VAL A 101 -12.06 6.09 -5.21
N ASP A 102 -12.35 6.90 -4.20
CA ASP A 102 -12.26 8.36 -4.33
C ASP A 102 -10.81 8.87 -4.22
N ASP A 103 -9.99 8.18 -3.44
CA ASP A 103 -8.58 8.51 -3.18
C ASP A 103 -7.80 7.21 -2.94
N ALA A 104 -6.87 6.87 -3.85
CA ALA A 104 -6.09 5.64 -3.77
C ALA A 104 -5.03 5.69 -2.65
N ILE A 105 -4.55 6.88 -2.28
CA ILE A 105 -3.62 7.05 -1.15
C ILE A 105 -4.33 6.78 0.16
N ALA A 106 -5.51 7.40 0.35
CA ALA A 106 -6.32 7.14 1.53
C ALA A 106 -6.78 5.68 1.60
N ALA A 107 -7.08 5.04 0.46
CA ALA A 107 -7.40 3.63 0.36
C ALA A 107 -6.23 2.76 0.82
N LEU A 108 -5.00 3.04 0.36
CA LEU A 108 -3.78 2.36 0.77
C LEU A 108 -3.55 2.48 2.29
N GLN A 109 -3.77 3.67 2.86
CA GLN A 109 -3.66 3.90 4.30
C GLN A 109 -4.73 3.16 5.10
N ARG A 110 -5.99 3.12 4.61
CA ARG A 110 -7.06 2.32 5.23
C ARG A 110 -6.72 0.84 5.25
N LEU A 111 -6.19 0.31 4.14
CA LEU A 111 -5.77 -1.07 4.04
C LEU A 111 -4.65 -1.39 5.04
N ALA A 112 -3.62 -0.54 5.10
CA ALA A 112 -2.52 -0.71 6.05
C ALA A 112 -3.02 -0.71 7.51
N ARG A 113 -3.98 0.16 7.84
CA ARG A 113 -4.60 0.17 9.17
C ARG A 113 -5.35 -1.12 9.46
N ALA A 114 -6.07 -1.69 8.49
CA ALA A 114 -6.76 -2.96 8.63
C ALA A 114 -5.76 -4.11 8.86
N VAL A 115 -4.71 -4.20 8.05
CA VAL A 115 -3.63 -5.19 8.20
C VAL A 115 -2.95 -5.06 9.56
N TYR A 116 -2.61 -3.85 9.98
CA TYR A 116 -2.02 -3.60 11.30
C TYR A 116 -2.92 -4.11 12.45
N ARG A 117 -4.22 -3.83 12.38
CA ARG A 117 -5.17 -4.29 13.40
C ARG A 117 -5.32 -5.81 13.42
N MET A 118 -5.32 -6.45 12.26
CA MET A 118 -5.37 -7.93 12.17
C MET A 118 -4.09 -8.58 12.71
N TRP A 119 -2.95 -7.99 12.40
CA TRP A 119 -1.66 -8.47 12.89
C TRP A 119 -1.56 -8.36 14.43
N GLY A 120 -2.01 -7.27 15.03
CA GLY A 120 -2.10 -7.07 16.48
C GLY A 120 -0.76 -7.07 17.24
N GLY A 121 0.37 -7.09 16.53
CA GLY A 121 1.70 -7.09 17.14
C GLY A 121 2.13 -5.74 17.67
N LYS A 122 3.33 -5.68 18.25
CA LYS A 122 3.87 -4.47 18.87
C LYS A 122 4.62 -3.60 17.87
N VAL A 123 4.46 -2.28 18.00
CA VAL A 123 5.19 -1.30 17.21
C VAL A 123 6.11 -0.47 18.11
N VAL A 124 7.36 -0.30 17.69
CA VAL A 124 8.29 0.69 18.20
C VAL A 124 8.40 1.79 17.17
N ALA A 125 7.83 2.95 17.47
CA ALA A 125 7.93 4.14 16.62
C ALA A 125 9.20 4.93 16.99
N VAL A 126 9.99 5.28 15.99
CA VAL A 126 11.22 6.07 16.14
C VAL A 126 11.04 7.41 15.45
N THR A 127 10.97 8.47 16.22
CA THR A 127 10.97 9.85 15.72
C THR A 127 11.93 10.71 16.52
N VAL A 128 12.85 11.38 15.84
CA VAL A 128 13.85 12.29 16.43
C VAL A 128 14.26 13.31 15.36
N SER A 129 14.83 14.44 15.78
CA SER A 129 15.30 15.49 14.85
C SER A 129 16.45 15.01 13.97
N ALA A 130 17.37 14.21 14.52
CA ALA A 130 18.50 13.62 13.79
C ALA A 130 18.75 12.18 14.25
N GLY A 131 19.35 11.34 13.40
CA GLY A 131 19.71 9.96 13.74
C GLY A 131 18.56 8.95 13.74
N LYS A 132 17.39 9.29 13.17
CA LYS A 132 16.22 8.38 13.07
C LYS A 132 16.59 7.01 12.51
N THR A 133 17.24 7.00 11.37
CA THR A 133 17.58 5.76 10.66
C THR A 133 18.57 4.89 11.45
N THR A 134 19.53 5.53 12.15
CA THR A 134 20.47 4.84 13.02
C THR A 134 19.75 4.24 14.23
N ALA A 135 18.91 5.03 14.91
CA ALA A 135 18.14 4.55 16.05
C ALA A 135 17.21 3.39 15.68
N LYS A 136 16.47 3.52 14.57
CA LYS A 136 15.66 2.45 13.99
C LYS A 136 16.50 1.19 13.73
N GLY A 137 17.64 1.36 13.07
CA GLY A 137 18.53 0.25 12.73
C GLY A 137 19.04 -0.50 13.97
N LEU A 138 19.51 0.24 14.98
CA LEU A 138 19.98 -0.32 16.25
C LEU A 138 18.86 -1.03 17.01
N THR A 139 17.71 -0.39 17.15
CA THR A 139 16.55 -0.99 17.83
C THR A 139 16.13 -2.30 17.16
N ALA A 140 16.00 -2.30 15.83
CA ALA A 140 15.66 -3.50 15.09
C ALA A 140 16.73 -4.60 15.24
N HIS A 141 18.01 -4.23 15.25
CA HIS A 141 19.11 -5.18 15.43
C HIS A 141 19.08 -5.82 16.82
N VAL A 142 18.90 -5.04 17.87
CA VAL A 142 18.81 -5.55 19.26
C VAL A 142 17.62 -6.50 19.41
N LEU A 143 16.46 -6.14 18.88
CA LEU A 143 15.27 -7.00 18.91
C LEU A 143 15.49 -8.30 18.15
N ALA A 144 16.09 -8.23 16.96
CA ALA A 144 16.43 -9.42 16.17
C ALA A 144 17.45 -10.31 16.90
N ALA A 145 18.47 -9.71 17.52
CA ALA A 145 19.46 -10.44 18.33
C ALA A 145 18.85 -11.13 19.57
N SER A 146 17.71 -10.61 20.06
CA SER A 146 16.92 -11.26 21.12
C SER A 146 15.99 -12.38 20.62
N GLY A 147 16.09 -12.77 19.35
CA GLY A 147 15.30 -13.84 18.74
C GLY A 147 13.94 -13.41 18.17
N ARG A 148 13.64 -12.10 18.10
CA ARG A 148 12.37 -11.62 17.57
C ARG A 148 12.44 -11.41 16.06
N LYS A 149 11.41 -11.87 15.33
CA LYS A 149 11.20 -11.50 13.94
C LYS A 149 10.75 -10.04 13.87
N THR A 150 11.62 -9.19 13.31
CA THR A 150 11.45 -7.74 13.35
C THR A 150 11.22 -7.18 11.95
N LEU A 151 10.04 -6.58 11.73
CA LEU A 151 9.78 -5.76 10.55
C LEU A 151 10.39 -4.37 10.76
N LYS A 152 10.95 -3.78 9.72
CA LYS A 152 11.37 -2.37 9.71
C LYS A 152 11.12 -1.74 8.34
N ASN A 153 10.82 -0.43 8.31
CA ASN A 153 10.71 0.27 7.05
C ASN A 153 12.07 0.40 6.36
N ILE A 154 12.04 0.22 5.05
CA ILE A 154 13.21 0.23 4.19
C ILE A 154 13.46 1.67 3.73
N LYS A 155 14.73 2.06 3.61
CA LYS A 155 15.12 3.39 3.12
C LYS A 155 14.43 4.51 3.92
N ASN A 156 13.89 5.49 3.21
CA ASN A 156 13.15 6.64 3.71
C ASN A 156 11.62 6.46 3.61
N TYR A 157 11.12 5.23 3.64
CA TYR A 157 9.68 4.92 3.66
C TYR A 157 9.07 5.28 5.02
N ASN A 158 9.13 6.57 5.37
CA ASN A 158 8.77 7.14 6.66
C ASN A 158 7.67 8.21 6.57
N ASN A 159 6.94 8.25 5.45
CA ASN A 159 5.84 9.18 5.17
C ASN A 159 4.51 8.45 4.95
N GLY A 160 3.46 9.20 4.64
CA GLY A 160 2.10 8.70 4.42
C GLY A 160 1.89 7.70 3.27
N LEU A 161 2.92 7.43 2.45
CA LEU A 161 2.94 6.34 1.46
C LEU A 161 3.86 5.20 1.90
N GLY A 162 5.06 5.53 2.36
CA GLY A 162 6.05 4.53 2.74
C GLY A 162 5.67 3.71 3.97
N HIS A 163 5.00 4.32 4.95
CA HIS A 163 4.48 3.60 6.12
C HIS A 163 3.44 2.55 5.74
N PRO A 164 2.36 2.90 5.02
CA PRO A 164 1.38 1.94 4.55
C PRO A 164 2.04 0.76 3.83
N LEU A 165 2.92 1.02 2.87
CA LEU A 165 3.63 -0.04 2.13
C LEU A 165 4.48 -0.95 3.02
N THR A 166 5.08 -0.39 4.08
CA THR A 166 5.84 -1.19 5.04
C THR A 166 4.92 -2.09 5.87
N VAL A 167 3.82 -1.54 6.39
CA VAL A 167 2.85 -2.27 7.22
C VAL A 167 2.16 -3.36 6.40
N LEU A 168 1.87 -3.11 5.13
CA LEU A 168 1.22 -4.08 4.24
C LEU A 168 2.03 -5.34 4.01
N LYS A 169 3.35 -5.34 4.25
CA LYS A 169 4.17 -6.56 4.25
C LYS A 169 3.71 -7.57 5.29
N LEU A 170 3.11 -7.13 6.41
CA LEU A 170 2.55 -8.01 7.44
C LEU A 170 1.38 -8.86 6.92
N ALA A 171 0.75 -8.50 5.82
CA ALA A 171 -0.28 -9.32 5.19
C ALA A 171 0.29 -10.61 4.59
N ALA A 172 1.52 -10.56 4.07
CA ALA A 172 2.23 -11.70 3.50
C ALA A 172 3.14 -12.39 4.52
N GLU A 173 3.63 -11.64 5.52
CA GLU A 173 4.60 -12.09 6.52
C GLU A 173 4.06 -11.85 7.95
N PRO A 174 2.94 -12.51 8.34
CA PRO A 174 2.27 -12.25 9.62
C PRO A 174 3.06 -12.73 10.84
N GLU A 175 4.11 -13.52 10.64
CA GLU A 175 4.95 -14.09 11.68
C GLU A 175 5.93 -13.10 12.34
N HIS A 176 5.92 -11.83 11.95
CA HIS A 176 6.72 -10.81 12.64
C HIS A 176 6.18 -10.56 14.04
N ASP A 177 7.10 -10.51 15.05
CA ASP A 177 6.76 -10.26 16.45
C ASP A 177 6.63 -8.76 16.77
N VAL A 178 7.39 -7.94 16.05
CA VAL A 178 7.48 -6.50 16.30
C VAL A 178 7.81 -5.74 15.03
N ALA A 179 7.24 -4.56 14.89
CA ALA A 179 7.61 -3.61 13.83
C ALA A 179 8.37 -2.42 14.42
N VAL A 180 9.52 -2.07 13.85
CA VAL A 180 10.29 -0.86 14.20
C VAL A 180 10.18 0.13 13.07
N LEU A 181 9.40 1.18 13.26
CA LEU A 181 9.02 2.13 12.24
C LEU A 181 9.64 3.50 12.51
N GLU A 182 10.40 3.99 11.54
CA GLU A 182 10.87 5.37 11.52
C GLU A 182 9.74 6.26 11.05
N MET A 183 9.35 7.24 11.86
CA MET A 183 8.30 8.20 11.57
C MET A 183 8.90 9.49 11.03
N GLY A 184 8.64 9.84 9.77
CA GLY A 184 8.88 11.17 9.20
C GLY A 184 7.68 12.06 9.53
N MET A 185 7.94 13.27 9.97
CA MET A 185 6.87 14.23 10.21
C MET A 185 6.90 15.28 9.11
N THR A 186 6.11 15.06 8.06
CA THR A 186 5.93 16.04 6.98
C THR A 186 4.76 16.97 7.25
N LYS A 187 3.80 16.53 8.08
CA LYS A 187 2.67 17.36 8.55
C LYS A 187 2.50 17.22 10.06
N PRO A 188 2.10 18.30 10.78
CA PRO A 188 1.76 18.18 12.20
C PRO A 188 0.57 17.22 12.39
N ILE A 189 0.72 16.22 13.26
CA ILE A 189 -0.36 15.39 13.85
C ILE A 189 -1.01 14.32 12.94
N HIS A 190 -0.79 14.26 11.63
CA HIS A 190 -1.54 13.39 10.72
C HIS A 190 -0.81 12.11 10.24
N GLU A 191 0.41 11.87 10.72
CA GLU A 191 1.23 10.72 10.24
C GLU A 191 1.37 9.58 11.28
N ILE A 192 0.69 9.70 12.42
CA ILE A 192 0.71 8.70 13.49
C ILE A 192 -0.69 8.11 13.69
#